data_ccaa37722350fbab41a72a9a785f12f2
#
_entry.id   ccaa37722350fbab41a72a9a785f12f2
#
_cell.length_a   1.000
_cell.length_b   1.000
_cell.length_c   1.000
_cell.angle_alpha   90.00
_cell.angle_beta   90.00
_cell.angle_gamma   90.00
#
_symmetry.space_group_name_H-M   'P 1'
#
loop_
_entity.id
_entity.type
_entity.pdbx_description
1 polymer ?
#
loop_
_entity_poly.entity_id
_entity_poly.type
_entity_poly.pdbx_seq_one_letter_code
_entity_poly.pdbx_strand_id
1 'polypeptide(L)'
;IIPWERDEYEAHSKKLHIPTMWRMWWDLKAKLEPYKFDVAVDVQGRLITGLVLLASGALIRLGLGGTKELNWLFTNYKTKPCTEHVIKRYVEVAQLLTKAITEHANLDTSLNIDKYGIESSCLLNESNANTLYHMDFQVPTNLHSWAEEQWKSIDNDVSLHRGVVETPLRIGLVLGTSWVTKEWSQEKWYSLIKSLQYRANFVCLGGPKEATQYKPLLDSLTDEGIDKIVLNMLGKTTLQELGALIESCDVVVTADTGALHIALALNKPVVALFGPTDPKL
;
A
#
# COMPACT_ATOMS: atom_id res chain seq x y z
N ILE A 1 10.31 7.79 -11.54
CA ILE A 1 10.29 6.32 -11.41
C ILE A 1 11.13 5.74 -12.53
N ILE A 2 12.10 4.89 -12.20
CA ILE A 2 12.94 4.21 -13.18
C ILE A 2 12.38 2.80 -13.33
N PRO A 3 11.84 2.44 -14.50
CA PRO A 3 11.29 1.10 -14.70
C PRO A 3 12.39 0.04 -14.75
N TRP A 4 12.17 -1.08 -14.10
CA TRP A 4 13.01 -2.26 -14.14
C TRP A 4 12.17 -3.53 -14.18
N GLU A 5 12.55 -4.46 -15.07
CA GLU A 5 11.85 -5.72 -15.31
C GLU A 5 12.12 -6.74 -14.19
N ARG A 6 11.65 -6.40 -12.98
CA ARG A 6 11.89 -7.19 -11.76
C ARG A 6 11.40 -8.63 -11.91
N ASP A 7 10.18 -8.80 -12.41
CA ASP A 7 9.53 -10.12 -12.51
C ASP A 7 10.27 -11.03 -13.49
N GLU A 8 10.79 -10.45 -14.59
CA GLU A 8 11.64 -11.16 -15.54
C GLU A 8 12.98 -11.56 -14.90
N TYR A 9 13.59 -10.66 -14.12
CA TYR A 9 14.80 -10.97 -13.36
C TYR A 9 14.57 -12.10 -12.35
N GLU A 10 13.47 -12.08 -11.60
CA GLU A 10 13.11 -13.14 -10.66
C GLU A 10 12.85 -14.49 -11.39
N ALA A 11 12.25 -14.47 -12.57
CA ALA A 11 12.02 -15.66 -13.37
C ALA A 11 13.34 -16.29 -13.86
N HIS A 12 14.30 -15.47 -14.30
CA HIS A 12 15.64 -15.93 -14.70
C HIS A 12 16.47 -16.41 -13.49
N SER A 13 16.32 -15.77 -12.33
CA SER A 13 16.94 -16.18 -11.08
C SER A 13 16.51 -17.59 -10.67
N LYS A 14 15.23 -17.91 -10.75
CA LYS A 14 14.70 -19.26 -10.46
C LYS A 14 15.23 -20.33 -11.42
N LYS A 15 15.58 -19.96 -12.66
CA LYS A 15 16.14 -20.86 -13.68
C LYS A 15 17.67 -20.84 -13.72
N LEU A 16 18.34 -20.10 -12.82
CA LEU A 16 19.81 -19.94 -12.75
C LEU A 16 20.44 -19.46 -14.09
N HIS A 17 19.73 -18.62 -14.85
CA HIS A 17 20.25 -18.02 -16.09
C HIS A 17 21.19 -16.84 -15.80
N ILE A 18 22.37 -17.15 -15.22
CA ILE A 18 23.36 -16.19 -14.75
C ILE A 18 23.75 -15.13 -15.78
N PRO A 19 24.04 -15.48 -17.08
CA PRO A 19 24.43 -14.47 -18.05
C PRO A 19 23.34 -13.42 -18.32
N THR A 20 22.07 -13.84 -18.37
CA THR A 20 20.93 -12.92 -18.56
C THR A 20 20.74 -12.02 -17.36
N MET A 21 20.80 -12.59 -16.15
CA MET A 21 20.70 -11.81 -14.90
C MET A 21 21.82 -10.78 -14.79
N TRP A 22 23.05 -11.14 -15.19
CA TRP A 22 24.19 -10.24 -15.18
C TRP A 22 24.01 -9.09 -16.16
N ARG A 23 23.53 -9.36 -17.38
CA ARG A 23 23.21 -8.34 -18.38
C ARG A 23 22.13 -7.38 -17.86
N MET A 24 21.02 -7.90 -17.34
CA MET A 24 19.92 -7.08 -16.78
C MET A 24 20.38 -6.21 -15.62
N TRP A 25 21.30 -6.71 -14.79
CA TRP A 25 21.89 -5.91 -13.72
C TRP A 25 22.77 -4.77 -14.23
N TRP A 26 23.58 -5.01 -15.27
CA TRP A 26 24.38 -3.97 -15.91
C TRP A 26 23.51 -2.93 -16.61
N ASP A 27 22.44 -3.34 -17.27
CA ASP A 27 21.45 -2.44 -17.88
C ASP A 27 20.78 -1.56 -16.82
N LEU A 28 20.41 -2.13 -15.65
CA LEU A 28 19.91 -1.38 -14.52
C LEU A 28 20.94 -0.38 -13.99
N LYS A 29 22.18 -0.81 -13.81
CA LYS A 29 23.27 0.07 -13.35
C LYS A 29 23.46 1.25 -14.31
N ALA A 30 23.51 1.01 -15.61
CA ALA A 30 23.63 2.06 -16.63
C ALA A 30 22.46 3.05 -16.59
N LYS A 31 21.23 2.59 -16.29
CA LYS A 31 20.05 3.45 -16.11
C LYS A 31 20.15 4.29 -14.85
N LEU A 32 20.78 3.80 -13.77
CA LEU A 32 20.89 4.48 -12.48
C LEU A 32 22.07 5.45 -12.39
N GLU A 33 23.18 5.14 -13.07
CA GLU A 33 24.43 5.91 -13.00
C GLU A 33 24.30 7.42 -13.28
N PRO A 34 23.48 7.88 -14.24
CA PRO A 34 23.34 9.32 -14.52
C PRO A 34 22.77 10.13 -13.36
N TYR A 35 22.05 9.48 -12.43
CA TYR A 35 21.42 10.15 -11.30
C TYR A 35 22.38 10.45 -10.14
N LYS A 36 23.55 9.79 -10.10
CA LYS A 36 24.60 10.00 -9.08
C LYS A 36 24.03 10.02 -7.67
N PHE A 37 23.37 8.95 -7.27
CA PHE A 37 22.74 8.86 -5.95
C PHE A 37 23.80 8.91 -4.83
N ASP A 38 23.63 9.79 -3.88
CA ASP A 38 24.44 9.85 -2.66
C ASP A 38 23.99 8.78 -1.67
N VAL A 39 22.67 8.55 -1.61
CA VAL A 39 22.02 7.63 -0.66
C VAL A 39 21.08 6.70 -1.40
N ALA A 40 21.09 5.44 -1.03
CA ALA A 40 20.09 4.45 -1.45
C ALA A 40 19.54 3.70 -0.24
N VAL A 41 18.21 3.52 -0.18
CA VAL A 41 17.50 2.93 0.96
C VAL A 41 16.70 1.73 0.51
N ASP A 42 16.87 0.59 1.19
CA ASP A 42 16.07 -0.61 1.00
C ASP A 42 15.27 -0.95 2.26
N VAL A 43 13.96 -0.86 2.13
CA VAL A 43 12.99 -1.19 3.18
C VAL A 43 12.37 -2.59 3.03
N GLN A 44 12.72 -3.32 1.97
CA GLN A 44 12.23 -4.69 1.76
C GLN A 44 13.17 -5.75 2.34
N GLY A 45 14.48 -5.51 2.29
CA GLY A 45 15.48 -6.41 2.84
C GLY A 45 15.66 -7.72 2.06
N ARG A 46 15.32 -7.75 0.75
CA ARG A 46 15.48 -8.92 -0.12
C ARG A 46 16.83 -8.90 -0.83
N LEU A 47 17.30 -10.09 -1.25
CA LEU A 47 18.54 -10.19 -2.03
C LEU A 47 18.50 -9.32 -3.30
N ILE A 48 17.36 -9.37 -4.01
CA ILE A 48 17.18 -8.63 -5.27
C ILE A 48 17.21 -7.10 -5.05
N THR A 49 16.61 -6.60 -3.96
CA THR A 49 16.65 -5.17 -3.63
C THR A 49 18.05 -4.74 -3.19
N GLY A 50 18.81 -5.64 -2.55
CA GLY A 50 20.23 -5.42 -2.27
C GLY A 50 21.09 -5.24 -3.54
N LEU A 51 20.82 -6.02 -4.58
CA LEU A 51 21.48 -5.84 -5.88
C LEU A 51 21.14 -4.50 -6.53
N VAL A 52 19.91 -3.99 -6.35
CA VAL A 52 19.51 -2.65 -6.80
C VAL A 52 20.29 -1.57 -6.03
N LEU A 53 20.45 -1.72 -4.71
CA LEU A 53 21.29 -0.82 -3.91
C LEU A 53 22.72 -0.76 -4.45
N LEU A 54 23.30 -1.91 -4.78
CA LEU A 54 24.64 -1.96 -5.35
C LEU A 54 24.69 -1.29 -6.73
N ALA A 55 23.69 -1.51 -7.57
CA ALA A 55 23.60 -0.92 -8.91
C ALA A 55 23.46 0.60 -8.88
N SER A 56 22.87 1.16 -7.80
CA SER A 56 22.71 2.61 -7.66
C SER A 56 24.04 3.38 -7.58
N GLY A 57 25.12 2.70 -7.18
CA GLY A 57 26.42 3.34 -6.96
C GLY A 57 26.47 4.26 -5.74
N ALA A 58 25.41 4.33 -4.93
CA ALA A 58 25.33 5.21 -3.77
C ALA A 58 26.39 4.88 -2.72
N LEU A 59 26.98 5.92 -2.15
CA LEU A 59 27.97 5.80 -1.08
C LEU A 59 27.33 5.30 0.21
N ILE A 60 26.16 5.83 0.54
CA ILE A 60 25.37 5.43 1.71
C ILE A 60 24.29 4.46 1.24
N ARG A 61 24.38 3.21 1.67
CA ARG A 61 23.38 2.17 1.35
C ARG A 61 22.80 1.62 2.64
N LEU A 62 21.54 2.00 2.90
CA LEU A 62 20.81 1.61 4.10
C LEU A 62 19.90 0.43 3.84
N GLY A 63 19.75 -0.43 4.83
CA GLY A 63 18.82 -1.55 4.76
C GLY A 63 18.36 -2.02 6.13
N LEU A 64 17.35 -2.91 6.11
CA LEU A 64 16.82 -3.55 7.30
C LEU A 64 17.79 -4.61 7.83
N GLY A 65 18.05 -4.58 9.13
CA GLY A 65 18.79 -5.63 9.82
C GLY A 65 17.93 -6.88 10.06
N GLY A 66 18.58 -8.04 10.20
CA GLY A 66 17.89 -9.31 10.52
C GLY A 66 17.07 -9.90 9.37
N THR A 67 17.30 -9.47 8.14
CA THR A 67 16.64 -10.03 6.95
C THR A 67 17.20 -11.40 6.59
N LYS A 68 16.33 -12.31 6.11
CA LYS A 68 16.69 -13.71 5.80
C LYS A 68 17.49 -13.87 4.49
N GLU A 69 17.43 -12.89 3.58
CA GLU A 69 17.92 -12.99 2.21
C GLU A 69 19.22 -12.18 2.01
N LEU A 70 20.31 -12.45 2.70
CA LEU A 70 21.66 -11.91 2.45
C LEU A 70 21.75 -10.42 1.99
N ASN A 71 20.69 -9.65 2.10
CA ASN A 71 20.63 -8.22 1.73
C ASN A 71 21.70 -7.40 2.45
N TRP A 72 22.06 -7.80 3.67
CA TRP A 72 23.07 -7.17 4.49
C TRP A 72 24.48 -7.12 3.86
N LEU A 73 24.75 -7.91 2.81
CA LEU A 73 26.00 -7.87 2.03
C LEU A 73 26.11 -6.60 1.18
N PHE A 74 24.99 -5.97 0.85
CA PHE A 74 24.93 -4.81 -0.07
C PHE A 74 24.70 -3.50 0.68
N THR A 75 24.42 -3.55 1.98
CA THR A 75 24.19 -2.38 2.84
C THR A 75 25.43 -2.09 3.69
N ASN A 76 25.83 -0.83 3.78
CA ASN A 76 26.88 -0.40 4.71
C ASN A 76 26.30 0.20 6.01
N TYR A 77 25.03 0.58 6.01
CA TYR A 77 24.26 0.93 7.19
C TYR A 77 23.04 0.02 7.31
N LYS A 78 22.80 -0.53 8.50
CA LYS A 78 21.68 -1.42 8.75
C LYS A 78 21.09 -1.22 10.14
N THR A 79 19.75 -1.37 10.25
CA THR A 79 19.06 -1.34 11.54
C THR A 79 19.44 -2.57 12.37
N LYS A 80 19.17 -2.53 13.67
CA LYS A 80 19.26 -3.72 14.51
C LYS A 80 18.14 -4.71 14.12
N PRO A 81 18.38 -6.04 14.25
CA PRO A 81 17.29 -7.00 14.11
C PRO A 81 16.18 -6.66 15.11
N CYS A 82 14.99 -6.39 14.61
CA CYS A 82 13.83 -6.07 15.43
C CYS A 82 12.68 -7.01 15.09
N THR A 83 11.99 -7.52 16.09
CA THR A 83 10.79 -8.37 15.97
C THR A 83 9.51 -7.56 16.08
N GLU A 84 9.61 -6.25 16.27
CA GLU A 84 8.48 -5.37 16.43
C GLU A 84 7.74 -5.08 15.10
N HIS A 85 6.63 -4.36 15.21
CA HIS A 85 5.77 -4.00 14.08
C HIS A 85 6.56 -3.35 12.94
N VAL A 86 6.23 -3.69 11.70
CA VAL A 86 6.95 -3.27 10.47
C VAL A 86 7.14 -1.76 10.36
N ILE A 87 6.18 -0.97 10.84
CA ILE A 87 6.27 0.51 10.85
C ILE A 87 7.46 0.98 11.70
N LYS A 88 7.67 0.41 12.89
CA LYS A 88 8.81 0.76 13.75
C LYS A 88 10.14 0.49 13.03
N ARG A 89 10.23 -0.61 12.30
CA ARG A 89 11.42 -0.94 11.50
C ARG A 89 11.71 0.12 10.42
N TYR A 90 10.66 0.66 9.79
CA TYR A 90 10.82 1.73 8.79
C TYR A 90 11.24 3.05 9.43
N VAL A 91 10.72 3.37 10.61
CA VAL A 91 11.16 4.54 11.39
C VAL A 91 12.62 4.42 11.80
N GLU A 92 13.08 3.24 12.23
CA GLU A 92 14.48 2.99 12.52
C GLU A 92 15.37 3.22 11.29
N VAL A 93 14.93 2.85 10.08
CA VAL A 93 15.67 3.13 8.85
C VAL A 93 15.78 4.64 8.62
N ALA A 94 14.70 5.41 8.86
CA ALA A 94 14.73 6.87 8.74
C ALA A 94 15.69 7.52 9.75
N GLN A 95 15.69 7.05 11.00
CA GLN A 95 16.64 7.51 12.02
C GLN A 95 18.10 7.18 11.66
N LEU A 96 18.31 5.97 11.14
CA LEU A 96 19.62 5.54 10.67
C LEU A 96 20.10 6.36 9.47
N LEU A 97 19.18 6.76 8.59
CA LEU A 97 19.48 7.65 7.47
C LEU A 97 20.04 8.99 7.96
N THR A 98 19.34 9.64 8.90
CA THR A 98 19.80 10.89 9.49
C THR A 98 21.19 10.75 10.09
N LYS A 99 21.42 9.69 10.87
CA LYS A 99 22.73 9.40 11.46
C LYS A 99 23.82 9.22 10.39
N ALA A 100 23.55 8.41 9.35
CA ALA A 100 24.52 8.13 8.29
C ALA A 100 24.87 9.39 7.49
N ILE A 101 23.90 10.25 7.19
CA ILE A 101 24.15 11.53 6.52
C ILE A 101 25.01 12.43 7.40
N THR A 102 24.72 12.55 8.69
CA THR A 102 25.49 13.37 9.63
C THR A 102 26.92 12.88 9.76
N GLU A 103 27.14 11.58 9.86
CA GLU A 103 28.48 10.98 9.92
C GLU A 103 29.29 11.26 8.65
N HIS A 104 28.67 11.12 7.47
CA HIS A 104 29.33 11.43 6.20
C HIS A 104 29.57 12.92 5.99
N ALA A 105 28.65 13.79 6.41
CA ALA A 105 28.84 15.23 6.35
C ALA A 105 29.99 15.72 7.21
N ASN A 106 30.27 15.06 8.32
CA ASN A 106 31.42 15.37 9.18
C ASN A 106 32.75 14.86 8.60
N LEU A 107 32.72 13.87 7.71
CA LEU A 107 33.92 13.31 7.05
C LEU A 107 34.20 13.96 5.69
N ASP A 108 33.18 14.42 5.01
CA ASP A 108 33.29 15.05 3.69
C ASP A 108 32.49 16.36 3.65
N THR A 109 33.20 17.47 3.68
CA THR A 109 32.62 18.84 3.61
C THR A 109 31.89 19.12 2.28
N SER A 110 31.92 18.21 1.32
CA SER A 110 31.20 18.31 0.04
C SER A 110 29.73 17.94 0.14
N LEU A 111 29.30 17.23 1.19
CA LEU A 111 27.91 16.90 1.44
C LEU A 111 27.18 18.10 2.09
N ASN A 112 26.54 18.91 1.25
CA ASN A 112 25.73 20.03 1.71
C ASN A 112 24.35 19.50 2.19
N ILE A 113 24.18 19.37 3.51
CA ILE A 113 22.93 18.87 4.15
C ILE A 113 21.73 19.77 3.82
N ASP A 114 21.97 21.08 3.65
CA ASP A 114 20.91 22.04 3.29
C ASP A 114 20.30 21.74 1.92
N LYS A 115 21.05 21.08 1.02
CA LYS A 115 20.56 20.63 -0.29
C LYS A 115 19.38 19.65 -0.19
N TYR A 116 19.26 18.94 0.93
CA TYR A 116 18.22 17.89 1.11
C TYR A 116 17.03 18.39 1.91
N GLY A 117 16.97 19.67 2.31
CA GLY A 117 15.86 20.24 3.06
C GLY A 117 15.59 19.54 4.40
N ILE A 118 16.62 18.88 4.96
CA ILE A 118 16.50 18.21 6.25
C ILE A 118 16.74 19.30 7.31
N GLU A 119 15.65 19.90 7.77
CA GLU A 119 15.72 20.76 8.95
C GLU A 119 16.15 19.91 10.15
N SER A 120 17.06 20.45 10.97
CA SER A 120 17.49 19.83 12.23
C SER A 120 16.32 19.57 13.21
N SER A 121 15.19 20.23 13.01
CA SER A 121 13.93 19.99 13.71
C SER A 121 13.26 18.64 13.36
N CYS A 122 13.61 18.07 12.19
CA CYS A 122 13.15 16.73 11.78
C CYS A 122 13.93 15.58 12.43
N LEU A 123 14.91 15.89 13.28
CA LEU A 123 15.59 14.90 14.11
C LEU A 123 14.56 14.34 15.11
N LEU A 124 14.16 13.11 14.86
CA LEU A 124 13.18 12.39 15.65
C LEU A 124 13.70 12.21 17.10
N ASN A 125 13.23 13.02 18.01
CA ASN A 125 13.36 12.76 19.44
C ASN A 125 12.44 11.58 19.80
N GLU A 126 12.85 10.72 20.72
CA GLU A 126 12.04 9.58 21.18
C GLU A 126 10.63 10.00 21.67
N SER A 127 10.47 11.25 22.13
CA SER A 127 9.18 11.84 22.51
C SER A 127 8.20 12.01 21.34
N ASN A 128 8.67 12.08 20.09
CA ASN A 128 7.84 12.25 18.89
C ASN A 128 7.55 10.91 18.18
N ALA A 129 8.12 9.80 18.66
CA ALA A 129 7.94 8.49 18.05
C ALA A 129 6.45 8.09 17.94
N ASN A 130 5.64 8.42 18.93
CA ASN A 130 4.21 8.13 18.90
C ASN A 130 3.42 8.94 17.86
N THR A 131 3.92 10.11 17.45
CA THR A 131 3.30 10.96 16.42
C THR A 131 3.64 10.51 15.01
N LEU A 132 4.72 9.72 14.83
CA LEU A 132 5.24 9.25 13.55
C LEU A 132 4.50 8.04 12.98
N TYR A 133 3.63 7.40 13.74
CA TYR A 133 2.86 6.26 13.26
C TYR A 133 1.57 6.67 12.55
N HIS A 134 1.34 7.97 12.34
CA HIS A 134 0.21 8.44 11.56
C HIS A 134 0.56 8.36 10.07
N MET A 135 -0.15 7.49 9.36
CA MET A 135 -0.09 7.48 7.91
C MET A 135 -0.93 8.66 7.41
N ASP A 136 -0.35 9.50 6.56
CA ASP A 136 -1.05 10.60 5.91
C ASP A 136 -1.43 10.18 4.49
N PHE A 137 -2.73 10.22 4.19
CA PHE A 137 -3.25 10.04 2.85
C PHE A 137 -4.19 11.21 2.55
N GLN A 138 -3.79 12.03 1.59
CA GLN A 138 -4.56 13.22 1.23
C GLN A 138 -5.42 12.95 -0.01
N VAL A 139 -6.71 13.15 0.14
CA VAL A 139 -7.65 13.12 -0.97
C VAL A 139 -7.72 14.52 -1.60
N PRO A 140 -7.45 14.68 -2.89
CA PRO A 140 -7.62 15.96 -3.58
C PRO A 140 -9.05 16.47 -3.47
N THR A 141 -9.21 17.77 -3.19
CA THR A 141 -10.51 18.40 -2.91
C THR A 141 -11.56 18.18 -4.01
N ASN A 142 -11.12 18.16 -5.27
CA ASN A 142 -12.00 17.90 -6.42
C ASN A 142 -12.57 16.45 -6.43
N LEU A 143 -11.92 15.52 -5.76
CA LEU A 143 -12.38 14.12 -5.72
C LEU A 143 -13.46 13.89 -4.66
N HIS A 144 -13.64 14.75 -3.68
CA HIS A 144 -14.78 14.66 -2.76
C HIS A 144 -16.11 14.81 -3.51
N SER A 145 -16.22 15.85 -4.36
CA SER A 145 -17.41 16.04 -5.19
C SER A 145 -17.63 14.91 -6.20
N TRP A 146 -16.54 14.39 -6.76
CA TRP A 146 -16.60 13.25 -7.66
C TRP A 146 -17.12 11.98 -6.94
N ALA A 147 -16.65 11.69 -5.72
CA ALA A 147 -17.11 10.54 -4.95
C ALA A 147 -18.60 10.65 -4.61
N GLU A 148 -19.06 11.85 -4.20
CA GLU A 148 -20.50 12.08 -3.96
C GLU A 148 -21.34 11.89 -5.23
N GLU A 149 -20.83 12.28 -6.40
CA GLU A 149 -21.52 12.07 -7.67
C GLU A 149 -21.65 10.58 -8.01
N GLN A 150 -20.63 9.75 -7.67
CA GLN A 150 -20.73 8.30 -7.85
C GLN A 150 -21.87 7.71 -7.01
N TRP A 151 -22.03 8.14 -5.77
CA TRP A 151 -23.10 7.68 -4.89
C TRP A 151 -24.51 8.06 -5.38
N LYS A 152 -24.68 9.14 -6.14
CA LYS A 152 -25.97 9.51 -6.72
C LYS A 152 -26.46 8.53 -7.79
N SER A 153 -25.57 7.73 -8.35
CA SER A 153 -25.95 6.68 -9.31
C SER A 153 -26.69 5.50 -8.66
N ILE A 154 -26.58 5.39 -7.33
CA ILE A 154 -27.38 4.43 -6.56
C ILE A 154 -28.79 5.00 -6.41
N ASP A 155 -29.78 4.21 -6.80
CA ASP A 155 -31.17 4.57 -6.67
C ASP A 155 -31.58 4.61 -5.20
N ASN A 156 -31.64 5.84 -4.66
CA ASN A 156 -32.08 6.07 -3.27
C ASN A 156 -33.62 5.94 -3.12
N ASP A 157 -34.40 5.82 -4.21
CA ASP A 157 -35.84 5.53 -4.14
C ASP A 157 -36.08 4.05 -3.84
N VAL A 158 -35.52 3.62 -2.81
CA VAL A 158 -35.29 2.24 -2.57
C VAL A 158 -36.46 1.62 -1.86
N SER A 159 -37.24 0.93 -2.59
CA SER A 159 -38.16 -0.07 -2.04
C SER A 159 -37.48 -0.99 -1.01
N LEU A 160 -36.15 -1.19 -1.10
CA LEU A 160 -35.36 -1.98 -0.18
C LEU A 160 -35.20 -1.31 1.21
N HIS A 161 -35.06 0.00 1.31
CA HIS A 161 -34.87 0.69 2.60
C HIS A 161 -36.16 1.24 3.22
N ARG A 162 -37.30 1.16 2.53
CA ARG A 162 -38.55 1.76 2.98
C ARG A 162 -38.95 1.32 4.39
N GLY A 163 -38.95 2.32 5.29
CA GLY A 163 -39.43 2.13 6.66
C GLY A 163 -38.42 1.47 7.61
N VAL A 164 -37.19 1.16 7.14
CA VAL A 164 -36.15 0.54 7.98
C VAL A 164 -35.15 1.59 8.51
N VAL A 165 -34.66 2.45 7.63
CA VAL A 165 -33.71 3.55 8.00
C VAL A 165 -34.03 4.80 7.18
N GLU A 166 -33.81 5.98 7.77
CA GLU A 166 -33.93 7.25 7.05
C GLU A 166 -32.76 7.49 6.11
N THR A 167 -31.56 7.14 6.55
CA THR A 167 -30.30 7.27 5.79
C THR A 167 -29.53 5.95 5.83
N PRO A 168 -29.40 5.25 4.69
CA PRO A 168 -28.61 4.04 4.64
C PRO A 168 -27.13 4.32 4.87
N LEU A 169 -26.44 3.41 5.58
CA LEU A 169 -24.99 3.47 5.75
C LEU A 169 -24.30 3.25 4.41
N ARG A 170 -23.22 3.99 4.16
CA ARG A 170 -22.32 3.75 3.03
C ARG A 170 -21.21 2.81 3.44
N ILE A 171 -21.19 1.61 2.89
CA ILE A 171 -20.22 0.58 3.23
C ILE A 171 -19.28 0.33 2.05
N GLY A 172 -17.98 0.56 2.26
CA GLY A 172 -16.93 0.19 1.31
C GLY A 172 -16.57 -1.28 1.46
N LEU A 173 -16.64 -2.04 0.36
CA LEU A 173 -16.27 -3.44 0.30
C LEU A 173 -15.02 -3.60 -0.59
N VAL A 174 -13.86 -3.85 0.01
CA VAL A 174 -12.63 -4.14 -0.73
C VAL A 174 -12.54 -5.64 -0.95
N LEU A 175 -12.95 -6.10 -2.13
CA LEU A 175 -13.20 -7.52 -2.40
C LEU A 175 -11.94 -8.34 -2.58
N GLY A 176 -10.90 -7.75 -3.20
CA GLY A 176 -9.69 -8.47 -3.59
C GLY A 176 -8.52 -8.33 -2.65
N THR A 177 -7.56 -9.22 -2.82
CA THR A 177 -6.27 -9.19 -2.16
C THR A 177 -5.20 -9.83 -3.05
N SER A 178 -3.92 -9.50 -2.81
CA SER A 178 -2.78 -10.07 -3.56
C SER A 178 -2.57 -11.56 -3.29
N TRP A 179 -3.18 -12.13 -2.24
CA TRP A 179 -2.96 -13.53 -1.82
C TRP A 179 -4.30 -14.26 -1.66
N VAL A 180 -4.50 -15.32 -2.41
CA VAL A 180 -5.72 -16.15 -2.37
C VAL A 180 -6.05 -16.62 -0.95
N THR A 181 -5.03 -16.89 -0.12
CA THR A 181 -5.22 -17.31 1.28
C THR A 181 -5.80 -16.23 2.20
N LYS A 182 -5.82 -14.97 1.75
CA LYS A 182 -6.41 -13.84 2.47
C LYS A 182 -7.78 -13.45 1.90
N GLU A 183 -8.23 -14.09 0.83
CA GLU A 183 -9.52 -13.78 0.20
C GLU A 183 -10.69 -14.27 1.03
N TRP A 184 -11.69 -13.45 1.14
CA TRP A 184 -13.00 -13.87 1.63
C TRP A 184 -13.83 -14.37 0.46
N SER A 185 -14.57 -15.48 0.62
CA SER A 185 -15.29 -16.10 -0.49
C SER A 185 -16.44 -15.23 -1.00
N GLN A 186 -16.80 -15.39 -2.29
CA GLN A 186 -17.88 -14.62 -2.91
C GLN A 186 -19.22 -14.84 -2.23
N GLU A 187 -19.48 -16.06 -1.73
CA GLU A 187 -20.69 -16.41 -0.99
C GLU A 187 -20.81 -15.62 0.32
N LYS A 188 -19.67 -15.37 0.99
CA LYS A 188 -19.65 -14.59 2.23
C LYS A 188 -19.89 -13.11 1.96
N TRP A 189 -19.27 -12.56 0.89
CA TRP A 189 -19.56 -11.19 0.42
C TRP A 189 -21.03 -11.02 0.06
N TYR A 190 -21.58 -11.96 -0.70
CA TYR A 190 -22.99 -11.98 -1.04
C TYR A 190 -23.88 -12.00 0.23
N SER A 191 -23.58 -12.90 1.18
CA SER A 191 -24.33 -13.01 2.42
C SER A 191 -24.27 -11.75 3.26
N LEU A 192 -23.11 -11.06 3.31
CA LEU A 192 -22.97 -9.77 3.98
C LEU A 192 -23.87 -8.70 3.35
N ILE A 193 -23.78 -8.52 2.03
CA ILE A 193 -24.60 -7.55 1.30
C ILE A 193 -26.09 -7.84 1.53
N LYS A 194 -26.49 -9.08 1.36
CA LYS A 194 -27.89 -9.51 1.55
C LYS A 194 -28.40 -9.28 2.97
N SER A 195 -27.57 -9.52 3.98
CA SER A 195 -27.96 -9.31 5.38
C SER A 195 -28.19 -7.84 5.73
N LEU A 196 -27.51 -6.92 5.05
CA LEU A 196 -27.55 -5.48 5.31
C LEU A 196 -28.32 -4.69 4.23
N GLN A 197 -28.93 -5.36 3.24
CA GLN A 197 -29.55 -4.72 2.08
C GLN A 197 -30.63 -3.67 2.41
N TYR A 198 -31.26 -3.77 3.58
CA TYR A 198 -32.29 -2.84 4.05
C TYR A 198 -31.72 -1.69 4.90
N ARG A 199 -30.41 -1.64 5.12
CA ARG A 199 -29.75 -0.68 6.03
C ARG A 199 -28.55 0.03 5.43
N ALA A 200 -28.05 -0.45 4.30
CA ALA A 200 -26.81 0.06 3.73
C ALA A 200 -26.82 0.10 2.20
N ASN A 201 -26.08 1.04 1.67
CA ASN A 201 -25.59 1.09 0.31
C ASN A 201 -24.14 0.65 0.29
N PHE A 202 -23.70 0.02 -0.79
CA PHE A 202 -22.37 -0.56 -0.89
C PHE A 202 -21.59 0.01 -2.05
N VAL A 203 -20.26 0.15 -1.90
CA VAL A 203 -19.34 0.33 -3.03
C VAL A 203 -18.36 -0.84 -3.07
N CYS A 204 -18.32 -1.55 -4.18
CA CYS A 204 -17.34 -2.62 -4.43
C CYS A 204 -16.06 -2.02 -5.02
N LEU A 205 -14.95 -2.18 -4.30
CA LEU A 205 -13.62 -1.63 -4.60
C LEU A 205 -12.62 -2.76 -4.87
N GLY A 206 -11.74 -2.53 -5.84
CA GLY A 206 -10.70 -3.47 -6.25
C GLY A 206 -10.10 -3.10 -7.59
N GLY A 207 -9.06 -3.81 -8.01
CA GLY A 207 -8.38 -3.59 -9.29
C GLY A 207 -9.08 -4.27 -10.48
N PRO A 208 -8.48 -4.18 -11.69
CA PRO A 208 -9.03 -4.80 -12.90
C PRO A 208 -9.15 -6.33 -12.82
N LYS A 209 -8.28 -7.00 -12.08
CA LYS A 209 -8.34 -8.45 -11.85
C LYS A 209 -9.63 -8.81 -11.10
N GLU A 210 -9.93 -8.05 -10.06
CA GLU A 210 -11.12 -8.23 -9.23
C GLU A 210 -12.41 -7.97 -10.02
N ALA A 211 -12.42 -7.06 -10.99
CA ALA A 211 -13.58 -6.83 -11.87
C ALA A 211 -14.00 -8.10 -12.62
N THR A 212 -13.05 -8.90 -13.06
CA THR A 212 -13.32 -10.19 -13.71
C THR A 212 -13.66 -11.27 -12.69
N GLN A 213 -12.92 -11.37 -11.62
CA GLN A 213 -13.04 -12.40 -10.59
C GLN A 213 -14.38 -12.36 -9.87
N TYR A 214 -14.90 -11.16 -9.56
CA TYR A 214 -16.13 -10.97 -8.80
C TYR A 214 -17.37 -10.73 -9.68
N LYS A 215 -17.23 -10.89 -11.00
CA LYS A 215 -18.38 -10.82 -11.90
C LYS A 215 -19.54 -11.75 -11.50
N PRO A 216 -19.32 -13.04 -11.12
CA PRO A 216 -20.39 -13.92 -10.68
C PRO A 216 -21.14 -13.41 -9.44
N LEU A 217 -20.46 -12.77 -8.50
CA LEU A 217 -21.10 -12.13 -7.35
C LEU A 217 -22.04 -11.01 -7.80
N LEU A 218 -21.56 -10.13 -8.69
CA LEU A 218 -22.34 -9.01 -9.20
C LEU A 218 -23.56 -9.48 -10.00
N ASP A 219 -23.40 -10.51 -10.84
CA ASP A 219 -24.49 -11.12 -11.61
C ASP A 219 -25.58 -11.67 -10.65
N SER A 220 -25.17 -12.37 -9.58
CA SER A 220 -26.11 -12.88 -8.57
C SER A 220 -26.87 -11.78 -7.83
N LEU A 221 -26.22 -10.64 -7.55
CA LEU A 221 -26.87 -9.48 -6.93
C LEU A 221 -27.88 -8.84 -7.89
N THR A 222 -27.59 -8.82 -9.19
CA THR A 222 -28.47 -8.31 -10.24
C THR A 222 -29.70 -9.20 -10.39
N ASP A 223 -29.53 -10.52 -10.40
CA ASP A 223 -30.64 -11.48 -10.52
C ASP A 223 -31.67 -11.35 -9.38
N GLU A 224 -31.25 -10.89 -8.21
CA GLU A 224 -32.11 -10.62 -7.05
C GLU A 224 -32.57 -9.15 -6.93
N GLY A 225 -32.12 -8.27 -7.82
CA GLY A 225 -32.44 -6.83 -7.78
C GLY A 225 -31.77 -6.06 -6.64
N ILE A 226 -30.69 -6.63 -6.05
CA ILE A 226 -29.90 -6.03 -4.98
C ILE A 226 -28.82 -5.08 -5.55
N ASP A 227 -28.48 -5.19 -6.82
CA ASP A 227 -27.52 -4.37 -7.53
C ASP A 227 -27.81 -2.87 -7.44
N LYS A 228 -29.08 -2.48 -7.28
CA LYS A 228 -29.52 -1.08 -7.14
C LYS A 228 -28.89 -0.34 -5.95
N ILE A 229 -28.46 -1.06 -4.94
CA ILE A 229 -27.77 -0.51 -3.75
C ILE A 229 -26.26 -0.76 -3.77
N VAL A 230 -25.72 -1.23 -4.90
CA VAL A 230 -24.31 -1.60 -5.03
C VAL A 230 -23.64 -0.81 -6.14
N LEU A 231 -22.76 0.10 -5.77
CA LEU A 231 -21.89 0.84 -6.68
C LEU A 231 -20.70 -0.04 -7.08
N ASN A 232 -20.66 -0.48 -8.32
CA ASN A 232 -19.55 -1.28 -8.83
C ASN A 232 -18.42 -0.40 -9.36
N MET A 233 -17.34 -0.26 -8.59
CA MET A 233 -16.13 0.49 -8.93
C MET A 233 -14.88 -0.40 -9.13
N LEU A 234 -15.07 -1.71 -9.28
CA LEU A 234 -14.00 -2.66 -9.54
C LEU A 234 -13.25 -2.32 -10.84
N GLY A 235 -11.97 -2.09 -10.75
CA GLY A 235 -11.10 -1.76 -11.89
C GLY A 235 -11.33 -0.38 -12.51
N LYS A 236 -12.12 0.50 -11.87
CA LYS A 236 -12.52 1.80 -12.42
C LYS A 236 -11.92 3.00 -11.70
N THR A 237 -11.07 2.77 -10.70
CA THR A 237 -10.51 3.85 -9.87
C THR A 237 -9.00 3.93 -9.97
N THR A 238 -8.48 5.14 -9.98
CA THR A 238 -7.10 5.44 -9.59
C THR A 238 -6.95 5.30 -8.06
N LEU A 239 -5.72 5.36 -7.57
CA LEU A 239 -5.46 5.28 -6.12
C LEU A 239 -6.09 6.45 -5.34
N GLN A 240 -6.13 7.64 -5.92
CA GLN A 240 -6.71 8.83 -5.29
C GLN A 240 -8.25 8.76 -5.28
N GLU A 241 -8.86 8.29 -6.37
CA GLU A 241 -10.31 8.05 -6.45
C GLU A 241 -10.75 6.92 -5.50
N LEU A 242 -9.94 5.86 -5.35
CA LEU A 242 -10.13 4.84 -4.33
C LEU A 242 -10.17 5.45 -2.94
N GLY A 243 -9.20 6.33 -2.62
CA GLY A 243 -9.16 7.05 -1.35
C GLY A 243 -10.40 7.93 -1.13
N ALA A 244 -10.86 8.65 -2.15
CA ALA A 244 -12.06 9.48 -2.08
C ALA A 244 -13.33 8.66 -1.81
N LEU A 245 -13.48 7.50 -2.44
CA LEU A 245 -14.60 6.61 -2.17
C LEU A 245 -14.51 6.00 -0.76
N ILE A 246 -13.34 5.59 -0.31
CA ILE A 246 -13.12 5.12 1.07
C ILE A 246 -13.49 6.22 2.06
N GLU A 247 -13.05 7.46 1.83
CA GLU A 247 -13.36 8.60 2.71
C GLU A 247 -14.86 8.90 2.77
N SER A 248 -15.60 8.71 1.68
CA SER A 248 -17.06 8.91 1.62
C SER A 248 -17.88 7.80 2.28
N CYS A 249 -17.24 6.69 2.68
CA CYS A 249 -17.91 5.59 3.40
C CYS A 249 -18.02 5.86 4.90
N ASP A 250 -19.05 5.30 5.54
CA ASP A 250 -19.20 5.28 7.00
C ASP A 250 -18.34 4.17 7.63
N VAL A 251 -18.18 3.06 6.95
CA VAL A 251 -17.34 1.92 7.36
C VAL A 251 -16.78 1.21 6.14
N VAL A 252 -15.58 0.65 6.29
CA VAL A 252 -14.91 -0.13 5.23
C VAL A 252 -14.68 -1.56 5.71
N VAL A 253 -15.07 -2.54 4.90
CA VAL A 253 -14.76 -3.95 5.12
C VAL A 253 -13.67 -4.35 4.12
N THR A 254 -12.53 -4.79 4.61
CA THR A 254 -11.37 -5.08 3.77
C THR A 254 -10.51 -6.20 4.35
N ALA A 255 -9.85 -6.95 3.49
CA ALA A 255 -8.77 -7.82 3.93
C ALA A 255 -7.49 -7.01 4.26
N ASP A 256 -6.46 -7.68 4.75
CA ASP A 256 -5.12 -7.10 4.96
C ASP A 256 -4.46 -6.75 3.61
N THR A 257 -4.72 -5.54 3.12
CA THR A 257 -4.32 -5.00 1.81
C THR A 257 -3.94 -3.52 1.90
N GLY A 258 -3.45 -2.95 0.79
CA GLY A 258 -3.17 -1.50 0.72
C GLY A 258 -4.38 -0.61 1.05
N ALA A 259 -5.59 -1.04 0.70
CA ALA A 259 -6.81 -0.29 1.00
C ALA A 259 -7.13 -0.22 2.51
N LEU A 260 -6.73 -1.24 3.30
CA LEU A 260 -6.80 -1.19 4.76
C LEU A 260 -5.98 -0.01 5.29
N HIS A 261 -4.75 0.13 4.81
CA HIS A 261 -3.86 1.21 5.25
C HIS A 261 -4.38 2.59 4.82
N ILE A 262 -4.98 2.71 3.63
CA ILE A 262 -5.62 3.95 3.18
C ILE A 262 -6.81 4.30 4.09
N ALA A 263 -7.68 3.35 4.41
CA ALA A 263 -8.81 3.57 5.29
C ALA A 263 -8.38 4.01 6.70
N LEU A 264 -7.32 3.42 7.23
CA LEU A 264 -6.74 3.82 8.52
C LEU A 264 -6.12 5.22 8.45
N ALA A 265 -5.41 5.56 7.38
CA ALA A 265 -4.84 6.89 7.17
C ALA A 265 -5.92 7.98 7.07
N LEU A 266 -7.09 7.63 6.53
CA LEU A 266 -8.28 8.49 6.45
C LEU A 266 -9.14 8.47 7.72
N ASN A 267 -8.68 7.81 8.80
CA ASN A 267 -9.40 7.66 10.08
C ASN A 267 -10.82 7.06 9.92
N LYS A 268 -11.02 6.18 8.93
CA LYS A 268 -12.31 5.52 8.73
C LYS A 268 -12.49 4.33 9.68
N PRO A 269 -13.71 4.09 10.17
CA PRO A 269 -14.04 2.83 10.82
C PRO A 269 -13.80 1.65 9.86
N VAL A 270 -13.08 0.62 10.33
CA VAL A 270 -12.69 -0.52 9.49
C VAL A 270 -13.04 -1.84 10.16
N VAL A 271 -13.60 -2.74 9.38
CA VAL A 271 -13.67 -4.18 9.69
C VAL A 271 -12.59 -4.89 8.87
N ALA A 272 -11.48 -5.21 9.52
CA ALA A 272 -10.35 -5.87 8.87
C ALA A 272 -10.47 -7.39 8.94
N LEU A 273 -10.41 -8.05 7.78
CA LEU A 273 -10.49 -9.50 7.66
C LEU A 273 -9.06 -10.05 7.57
N PHE A 274 -8.63 -10.74 8.62
CA PHE A 274 -7.33 -11.40 8.65
C PHE A 274 -7.48 -12.90 8.35
N GLY A 275 -6.59 -13.41 7.51
CA GLY A 275 -6.43 -14.83 7.23
C GLY A 275 -5.28 -15.41 8.06
N PRO A 276 -4.24 -15.95 7.40
CA PRO A 276 -3.07 -16.53 8.07
C PRO A 276 -2.10 -15.50 8.66
N THR A 277 -2.35 -14.20 8.48
CA THR A 277 -1.51 -13.11 9.01
C THR A 277 -1.95 -12.78 10.43
N ASP A 278 -1.00 -12.68 11.38
CA ASP A 278 -1.29 -12.22 12.73
C ASP A 278 -1.58 -10.71 12.71
N PRO A 279 -2.77 -10.25 13.17
CA PRO A 279 -3.11 -8.84 13.21
C PRO A 279 -2.26 -8.01 14.19
N LYS A 280 -1.44 -8.65 15.04
CA LYS A 280 -0.53 -8.00 15.98
C LYS A 280 0.83 -7.66 15.40
N LEU A 281 1.14 -8.18 14.20
CA LEU A 281 2.39 -7.91 13.47
C LEU A 281 2.21 -6.75 12.49
#